data_9552144057ee578a1c76bc6983f16595
#
_entry.id   9552144057ee578a1c76bc6983f16595
#
_cell.length_a   1.000
_cell.length_b   1.000
_cell.length_c   1.000
_cell.angle_alpha   90.00
_cell.angle_beta   90.00
_cell.angle_gamma   90.00
#
_symmetry.space_group_name_H-M   'P 1'
#
loop_
_entity.id
_entity.type
_entity.pdbx_description
1 polymer ?
#
loop_
_entity_poly.entity_id
_entity_poly.type
_entity_poly.pdbx_seq_one_letter_code
_entity_poly.pdbx_strand_id
1 'polypeptide(L)'
;MLKELIVAPVKAMLIQVGGFVSALCAVILILVVGWMIAKIIKNLVVRVLDVLQIDSYAERVGVDKILGKGGIKYSVAELIGVLSYWVVMLISLVIAISVLNVNQQATGLLNTIVLYIPRVISAIFILILGMFFASFVSTAVQTATANAGI
;
A
#
# COMPACT_ATOMS: atom_id res chain seq x y z
N MET A 1 54.34 8.24 -15.44
CA MET A 1 53.55 9.34 -14.88
C MET A 1 52.25 9.59 -15.63
N LEU A 2 52.25 9.81 -16.92
CA LEU A 2 51.03 10.05 -17.70
C LEU A 2 50.10 8.84 -17.73
N LYS A 3 50.64 7.62 -17.79
CA LYS A 3 49.84 6.39 -17.77
C LYS A 3 49.06 6.22 -16.45
N GLU A 4 49.66 6.54 -15.32
CA GLU A 4 49.02 6.46 -14.01
C GLU A 4 47.94 7.51 -13.83
N LEU A 5 48.13 8.73 -14.37
CA LEU A 5 47.17 9.80 -14.33
C LEU A 5 45.90 9.49 -15.14
N ILE A 6 46.01 8.68 -16.19
CA ILE A 6 44.90 8.29 -17.06
C ILE A 6 44.28 6.96 -16.57
N VAL A 7 45.09 5.99 -16.16
CA VAL A 7 44.63 4.66 -15.74
C VAL A 7 43.87 4.70 -14.41
N ALA A 8 44.31 5.49 -13.45
CA ALA A 8 43.65 5.61 -12.15
C ALA A 8 42.21 6.13 -12.24
N PRO A 9 41.90 7.24 -12.92
CA PRO A 9 40.52 7.70 -13.06
C PRO A 9 39.66 6.74 -13.92
N VAL A 10 40.24 6.12 -14.96
CA VAL A 10 39.52 5.14 -15.78
C VAL A 10 39.14 3.91 -14.96
N LYS A 11 40.06 3.40 -14.13
CA LYS A 11 39.76 2.28 -13.19
C LYS A 11 38.67 2.69 -12.20
N ALA A 12 38.74 3.88 -11.64
CA ALA A 12 37.74 4.38 -10.73
C ALA A 12 36.35 4.46 -11.39
N MET A 13 36.28 4.96 -12.63
CA MET A 13 35.04 4.99 -13.40
C MET A 13 34.48 3.60 -13.69
N LEU A 14 35.36 2.65 -14.08
CA LEU A 14 34.95 1.27 -14.33
C LEU A 14 34.41 0.58 -13.08
N ILE A 15 35.00 0.81 -11.93
CA ILE A 15 34.51 0.30 -10.65
C ILE A 15 33.17 0.91 -10.28
N GLN A 16 32.99 2.20 -10.48
CA GLN A 16 31.71 2.88 -10.23
C GLN A 16 30.61 2.39 -11.17
N VAL A 17 30.89 2.23 -12.45
CA VAL A 17 29.95 1.70 -13.43
C VAL A 17 29.58 0.24 -13.10
N GLY A 18 30.56 -0.59 -12.75
CA GLY A 18 30.33 -1.96 -12.32
C GLY A 18 29.47 -2.06 -11.07
N GLY A 19 29.73 -1.20 -10.09
CA GLY A 19 28.92 -1.10 -8.87
C GLY A 19 27.49 -0.64 -9.16
N PHE A 20 27.33 0.31 -10.09
CA PHE A 20 26.02 0.80 -10.50
C PHE A 20 25.22 -0.28 -11.24
N VAL A 21 25.82 -1.02 -12.15
CA VAL A 21 25.18 -2.14 -12.85
C VAL A 21 24.75 -3.22 -11.87
N SER A 22 25.62 -3.57 -10.92
CA SER A 22 25.30 -4.53 -9.86
C SER A 22 24.12 -4.06 -9.01
N ALA A 23 24.10 -2.78 -8.63
CA ALA A 23 22.99 -2.16 -7.88
C ALA A 23 21.69 -2.18 -8.69
N LEU A 24 21.73 -1.90 -10.00
CA LEU A 24 20.55 -2.00 -10.86
C LEU A 24 20.00 -3.42 -10.94
N CYS A 25 20.86 -4.42 -11.05
CA CYS A 25 20.44 -5.83 -11.03
C CYS A 25 19.75 -6.18 -9.69
N ALA A 26 20.32 -5.72 -8.58
CA ALA A 26 19.72 -5.90 -7.25
C ALA A 26 18.36 -5.23 -7.14
N VAL A 27 18.21 -4.02 -7.65
CA VAL A 27 16.95 -3.28 -7.69
C VAL A 27 15.88 -4.04 -8.47
N ILE A 28 16.23 -4.52 -9.66
CA ILE A 28 15.30 -5.29 -10.50
C ILE A 28 14.86 -6.56 -9.76
N LEU A 29 15.79 -7.28 -9.14
CA LEU A 29 15.49 -8.46 -8.34
C LEU A 29 14.53 -8.14 -7.18
N ILE A 30 14.81 -7.08 -6.43
CA ILE A 30 13.96 -6.64 -5.30
C ILE A 30 12.55 -6.30 -5.78
N LEU A 31 12.44 -5.59 -6.91
CA LEU A 31 11.13 -5.21 -7.45
C LEU A 31 10.34 -6.43 -7.95
N VAL A 32 11.01 -7.38 -8.60
CA VAL A 32 10.36 -8.62 -9.07
C VAL A 32 9.87 -9.46 -7.88
N VAL A 33 10.71 -9.66 -6.88
CA VAL A 33 10.35 -10.39 -5.65
C VAL A 33 9.23 -9.65 -4.91
N GLY A 34 9.34 -8.33 -4.78
CA GLY A 34 8.32 -7.48 -4.17
C GLY A 34 6.97 -7.59 -4.89
N TRP A 35 6.99 -7.60 -6.22
CA TRP A 35 5.79 -7.78 -7.02
C TRP A 35 5.14 -9.16 -6.81
N MET A 36 5.94 -10.22 -6.74
CA MET A 36 5.44 -11.56 -6.44
C MET A 36 4.79 -11.61 -5.05
N ILE A 37 5.47 -11.07 -4.04
CA ILE A 37 4.96 -10.98 -2.68
C ILE A 37 3.68 -10.14 -2.63
N ALA A 38 3.65 -9.01 -3.32
CA ALA A 38 2.48 -8.13 -3.40
C ALA A 38 1.26 -8.85 -3.97
N LYS A 39 1.43 -9.65 -5.01
CA LYS A 39 0.36 -10.49 -5.57
C LYS A 39 -0.14 -11.54 -4.59
N ILE A 40 0.77 -12.22 -3.91
CA ILE A 40 0.41 -13.25 -2.92
C ILE A 40 -0.38 -12.61 -1.78
N ILE A 41 0.08 -11.49 -1.25
CA ILE A 41 -0.60 -10.76 -0.17
C ILE A 41 -1.97 -10.26 -0.62
N LYS A 42 -2.06 -9.70 -1.82
CA LYS A 42 -3.35 -9.27 -2.40
C LYS A 42 -4.36 -10.41 -2.43
N ASN A 43 -3.96 -11.56 -3.00
CA ASN A 43 -4.84 -12.73 -3.11
C ASN A 43 -5.24 -13.27 -1.73
N LEU A 44 -4.30 -13.28 -0.80
CA LEU A 44 -4.55 -13.72 0.58
C LEU A 44 -5.55 -12.80 1.28
N VAL A 45 -5.35 -11.50 1.18
CA VAL A 45 -6.24 -10.48 1.78
C VAL A 45 -7.65 -10.59 1.20
N VAL A 46 -7.77 -10.70 -0.13
CA VAL A 46 -9.08 -10.85 -0.79
C VAL A 46 -9.79 -12.12 -0.30
N ARG A 47 -9.07 -13.24 -0.21
CA ARG A 47 -9.65 -14.51 0.28
C ARG A 47 -10.13 -14.42 1.72
N VAL A 48 -9.31 -13.83 2.60
CA VAL A 48 -9.67 -13.65 4.01
C VAL A 48 -10.91 -12.76 4.14
N LEU A 49 -10.96 -11.68 3.38
CA LEU A 49 -12.11 -10.76 3.38
C LEU A 49 -13.38 -11.42 2.81
N ASP A 50 -13.24 -12.23 1.78
CA ASP A 50 -14.36 -13.01 1.22
C ASP A 50 -14.92 -14.03 2.23
N VAL A 51 -14.04 -14.72 2.95
CA VAL A 51 -14.44 -15.65 4.01
C VAL A 51 -15.16 -14.94 5.14
N LEU A 52 -14.74 -13.73 5.50
CA LEU A 52 -15.38 -12.90 6.51
C LEU A 52 -16.68 -12.25 6.02
N GLN A 53 -17.04 -12.41 4.73
CA GLN A 53 -18.24 -11.83 4.12
C GLN A 53 -18.32 -10.29 4.28
N ILE A 54 -17.19 -9.62 4.15
CA ILE A 54 -17.11 -8.16 4.31
C ILE A 54 -17.96 -7.45 3.26
N ASP A 55 -18.07 -8.00 2.04
CA ASP A 55 -18.92 -7.45 0.99
C ASP A 55 -20.40 -7.42 1.38
N SER A 56 -20.89 -8.45 2.07
CA SER A 56 -22.26 -8.49 2.60
C SER A 56 -22.49 -7.40 3.66
N TYR A 57 -21.52 -7.17 4.53
CA TYR A 57 -21.57 -6.09 5.51
C TYR A 57 -21.53 -4.72 4.83
N ALA A 58 -20.70 -4.56 3.79
CA ALA A 58 -20.60 -3.32 3.02
C ALA A 58 -21.93 -2.99 2.32
N GLU A 59 -22.62 -3.97 1.76
CA GLU A 59 -23.96 -3.81 1.18
C GLU A 59 -24.95 -3.30 2.20
N ARG A 60 -24.95 -3.87 3.41
CA ARG A 60 -25.85 -3.46 4.50
C ARG A 60 -25.64 -2.00 4.93
N VAL A 61 -24.39 -1.54 4.92
CA VAL A 61 -24.03 -0.15 5.31
C VAL A 61 -24.20 0.83 4.13
N GLY A 62 -24.38 0.34 2.91
CA GLY A 62 -24.54 1.17 1.71
C GLY A 62 -23.23 1.66 1.09
N VAL A 63 -22.09 1.07 1.48
CA VAL A 63 -20.76 1.39 0.91
C VAL A 63 -20.73 1.08 -0.58
N ASP A 64 -21.35 -0.01 -1.01
CA ASP A 64 -21.44 -0.39 -2.43
C ASP A 64 -22.13 0.67 -3.28
N LYS A 65 -23.17 1.32 -2.74
CA LYS A 65 -23.84 2.43 -3.42
C LYS A 65 -22.93 3.64 -3.58
N ILE A 66 -22.13 3.94 -2.57
CA ILE A 66 -21.14 5.04 -2.60
C ILE A 66 -20.05 4.73 -3.61
N LEU A 67 -19.52 3.52 -3.64
CA LEU A 67 -18.52 3.08 -4.60
C LEU A 67 -19.08 3.06 -6.02
N GLY A 68 -20.30 2.61 -6.21
CA GLY A 68 -20.97 2.63 -7.51
C GLY A 68 -21.18 4.04 -8.05
N LYS A 69 -21.52 5.01 -7.19
CA LYS A 69 -21.62 6.44 -7.56
C LYS A 69 -20.27 7.03 -7.97
N GLY A 70 -19.17 6.57 -7.35
CA GLY A 70 -17.81 6.99 -7.71
C GLY A 70 -17.27 6.33 -8.97
N GLY A 71 -18.01 5.44 -9.63
CA GLY A 71 -17.56 4.70 -10.80
C GLY A 71 -16.55 3.60 -10.49
N ILE A 72 -16.43 3.19 -9.24
CA ILE A 72 -15.54 2.13 -8.79
C ILE A 72 -16.25 0.79 -8.98
N LYS A 73 -15.69 -0.07 -9.84
CA LYS A 73 -16.26 -1.38 -10.18
C LYS A 73 -15.83 -2.51 -9.26
N TYR A 74 -14.95 -2.22 -8.29
CA TYR A 74 -14.39 -3.23 -7.40
C TYR A 74 -15.28 -3.44 -6.18
N SER A 75 -15.37 -4.69 -5.70
CA SER A 75 -15.91 -4.99 -4.38
C SER A 75 -15.00 -4.40 -3.29
N VAL A 76 -15.53 -4.22 -2.08
CA VAL A 76 -14.75 -3.70 -0.95
C VAL A 76 -13.54 -4.60 -0.64
N ALA A 77 -13.71 -5.92 -0.71
CA ALA A 77 -12.63 -6.89 -0.52
C ALA A 77 -11.53 -6.71 -1.57
N GLU A 78 -11.89 -6.58 -2.85
CA GLU A 78 -10.93 -6.33 -3.93
C GLU A 78 -10.21 -4.98 -3.76
N LEU A 79 -10.94 -3.94 -3.35
CA LEU A 79 -10.35 -2.62 -3.11
C LEU A 79 -9.28 -2.68 -2.02
N ILE A 80 -9.56 -3.33 -0.90
CA ILE A 80 -8.59 -3.53 0.19
C ILE A 80 -7.41 -4.37 -0.29
N GLY A 81 -7.65 -5.40 -1.10
CA GLY A 81 -6.62 -6.21 -1.72
C GLY A 81 -5.69 -5.38 -2.61
N VAL A 82 -6.25 -4.52 -3.46
CA VAL A 82 -5.48 -3.61 -4.33
C VAL A 82 -4.68 -2.61 -3.49
N LEU A 83 -5.26 -2.06 -2.45
CA LEU A 83 -4.54 -1.16 -1.53
C LEU A 83 -3.35 -1.89 -0.88
N SER A 84 -3.56 -3.11 -0.40
CA SER A 84 -2.49 -3.95 0.17
C SER A 84 -1.38 -4.21 -0.84
N TYR A 85 -1.73 -4.48 -2.09
CA TYR A 85 -0.79 -4.65 -3.19
C TYR A 85 0.09 -3.40 -3.37
N TRP A 86 -0.52 -2.22 -3.42
CA TRP A 86 0.20 -0.96 -3.56
C TRP A 86 1.12 -0.67 -2.37
N VAL A 87 0.67 -0.98 -1.16
CA VAL A 87 1.50 -0.84 0.06
C VAL A 87 2.77 -1.67 -0.04
N VAL A 88 2.65 -2.94 -0.42
CA VAL A 88 3.81 -3.85 -0.56
C VAL A 88 4.72 -3.38 -1.68
N MET A 89 4.16 -2.91 -2.81
CA MET A 89 4.94 -2.36 -3.91
C MET A 89 5.72 -1.11 -3.50
N LEU A 90 5.12 -0.22 -2.72
CA LEU A 90 5.80 0.97 -2.21
C LEU A 90 6.94 0.61 -1.25
N ILE A 91 6.72 -0.36 -0.36
CA ILE A 91 7.77 -0.86 0.54
C ILE A 91 8.94 -1.44 -0.29
N SER A 92 8.64 -2.24 -1.30
CA SER A 92 9.64 -2.81 -2.19
C SER A 92 10.43 -1.73 -2.94
N LEU A 93 9.73 -0.68 -3.38
CA LEU A 93 10.36 0.47 -4.04
C LEU A 93 11.32 1.21 -3.10
N VAL A 94 10.95 1.41 -1.84
CA VAL A 94 11.81 2.06 -0.84
C VAL A 94 13.06 1.22 -0.60
N ILE A 95 12.91 -0.09 -0.46
CA ILE A 95 14.05 -1.01 -0.30
C ILE A 95 14.96 -0.94 -1.54
N ALA A 96 14.39 -0.94 -2.73
CA ALA A 96 15.12 -0.86 -3.99
C ALA A 96 15.95 0.45 -4.09
N ILE A 97 15.35 1.58 -3.73
CA ILE A 97 16.02 2.88 -3.75
C ILE A 97 17.13 2.93 -2.69
N SER A 98 16.93 2.29 -1.53
CA SER A 98 17.94 2.21 -0.48
C SER A 98 19.21 1.47 -0.95
N VAL A 99 19.04 0.46 -1.79
CA VAL A 99 20.18 -0.28 -2.39
C VAL A 99 20.99 0.59 -3.35
N LEU A 100 20.36 1.54 -4.02
CA LEU A 100 21.04 2.46 -4.94
C LEU A 100 21.88 3.53 -4.22
N ASN A 101 21.86 3.60 -2.91
CA ASN A 101 22.53 4.64 -2.12
C ASN A 101 22.20 6.06 -2.61
N VAL A 102 20.99 6.25 -3.10
CA VAL A 102 20.50 7.56 -3.46
C VAL A 102 20.43 8.42 -2.21
N ASN A 103 20.67 9.71 -2.38
CA ASN A 103 20.75 10.73 -1.35
C ASN A 103 19.85 10.45 -0.13
N GLN A 104 20.43 10.48 1.07
CA GLN A 104 19.73 10.17 2.34
C GLN A 104 18.42 10.98 2.51
N GLN A 105 18.35 12.15 1.93
CA GLN A 105 17.14 12.99 1.98
C GLN A 105 15.97 12.36 1.21
N ALA A 106 16.24 11.81 0.01
CA ALA A 106 15.20 11.13 -0.78
C ALA A 106 14.73 9.86 -0.10
N THR A 107 15.64 9.08 0.48
CA THR A 107 15.31 7.88 1.25
C THR A 107 14.51 8.22 2.51
N GLY A 108 14.84 9.32 3.18
CA GLY A 108 14.10 9.82 4.33
C GLY A 108 12.67 10.21 4.01
N LEU A 109 12.46 10.91 2.88
CA LEU A 109 11.12 11.26 2.41
C LEU A 109 10.27 10.02 2.08
N LEU A 110 10.87 9.06 1.37
CA LEU A 110 10.19 7.80 1.03
C LEU A 110 9.85 7.00 2.28
N ASN A 111 10.76 6.93 3.24
CA ASN A 111 10.49 6.29 4.53
C ASN A 111 9.34 6.98 5.28
N THR A 112 9.27 8.29 5.25
CA THR A 112 8.17 9.06 5.82
C THR A 112 6.84 8.71 5.15
N ILE A 113 6.82 8.63 3.82
CA ILE A 113 5.61 8.23 3.06
C ILE A 113 5.17 6.83 3.45
N VAL A 114 6.09 5.86 3.50
CA VAL A 114 5.78 4.48 3.88
C VAL A 114 5.22 4.40 5.31
N LEU A 115 5.78 5.18 6.25
CA LEU A 115 5.27 5.24 7.62
C LEU A 115 3.89 5.91 7.71
N TYR A 116 3.54 6.75 6.73
CA TYR A 116 2.21 7.37 6.65
C TYR A 116 1.12 6.37 6.24
N ILE A 117 1.47 5.37 5.43
CA ILE A 117 0.51 4.39 4.90
C ILE A 117 -0.24 3.65 6.02
N PRO A 118 0.42 3.08 7.05
CA PRO A 118 -0.31 2.46 8.16
C PRO A 118 -1.24 3.43 8.89
N ARG A 119 -0.86 4.70 8.98
CA ARG A 119 -1.70 5.74 9.60
C ARG A 119 -2.95 6.00 8.78
N VAL A 120 -2.82 6.09 7.47
CA VAL A 120 -3.96 6.27 6.55
C VAL A 120 -4.90 5.07 6.62
N ILE A 121 -4.36 3.85 6.62
CA ILE A 121 -5.15 2.62 6.75
C ILE A 121 -5.89 2.61 8.09
N SER A 122 -5.22 2.97 9.18
CA SER A 122 -5.84 3.08 10.50
C SER A 122 -6.96 4.11 10.52
N ALA A 123 -6.76 5.26 9.88
CA ALA A 123 -7.78 6.30 9.77
C ALA A 123 -9.01 5.82 9.00
N ILE A 124 -8.81 5.12 7.89
CA ILE A 124 -9.89 4.51 7.10
C ILE A 124 -10.64 3.48 7.95
N PHE A 125 -9.91 2.65 8.70
CA PHE A 125 -10.50 1.66 9.59
C PHE A 125 -11.36 2.29 10.67
N ILE A 126 -10.86 3.37 11.29
CA ILE A 126 -11.60 4.13 12.31
C ILE A 126 -12.86 4.76 11.70
N LEU A 127 -12.78 5.29 10.47
CA LEU A 127 -13.93 5.84 9.77
C LEU A 127 -15.00 4.77 9.51
N ILE A 128 -14.58 3.59 9.05
CA ILE A 128 -15.49 2.47 8.79
C ILE A 128 -16.16 2.02 10.09
N LEU A 129 -15.40 1.85 11.17
CA LEU A 129 -15.93 1.50 12.48
C LEU A 129 -16.87 2.59 13.02
N GLY A 130 -16.53 3.87 12.82
CA GLY A 130 -17.35 5.01 13.20
C GLY A 130 -18.69 5.02 12.46
N MET A 131 -18.68 4.79 11.15
CA MET A 131 -19.91 4.66 10.36
C MET A 131 -20.77 3.48 10.82
N PHE A 132 -20.13 2.35 11.12
CA PHE A 132 -20.82 1.17 11.63
C PHE A 132 -21.48 1.47 12.98
N PHE A 133 -20.74 2.11 13.87
CA PHE A 133 -21.26 2.51 15.18
C PHE A 133 -22.39 3.54 15.05
N ALA A 134 -22.23 4.52 14.17
CA ALA A 134 -23.26 5.53 13.89
C ALA A 134 -24.56 4.90 13.35
N SER A 135 -24.45 3.93 12.44
CA SER A 135 -25.57 3.16 11.93
C SER A 135 -26.29 2.39 13.05
N PHE A 136 -25.52 1.77 13.92
CA PHE A 136 -26.06 1.02 15.07
C PHE A 136 -26.85 1.95 16.01
N VAL A 137 -26.26 3.08 16.36
CA VAL A 137 -26.92 4.09 17.23
C VAL A 137 -28.17 4.65 16.55
N SER A 138 -28.10 4.97 15.27
CA SER A 138 -29.24 5.47 14.48
C SER A 138 -30.40 4.47 14.49
N THR A 139 -30.12 3.19 14.25
CA THR A 139 -31.13 2.12 14.28
C THR A 139 -31.74 1.97 15.67
N ALA A 140 -30.94 2.01 16.72
CA ALA A 140 -31.41 1.94 18.10
C ALA A 140 -32.32 3.10 18.45
N VAL A 141 -31.98 4.33 18.04
CA VAL A 141 -32.81 5.54 18.25
C VAL A 141 -34.10 5.45 17.48
N GLN A 142 -34.05 5.03 16.21
CA GLN A 142 -35.28 4.86 15.40
C GLN A 142 -36.23 3.82 16.00
N THR A 143 -35.69 2.70 16.47
CA THR A 143 -36.49 1.65 17.13
C THR A 143 -37.09 2.16 18.43
N ALA A 144 -36.34 2.89 19.23
CA ALA A 144 -36.82 3.47 20.47
C ALA A 144 -37.95 4.52 20.23
N THR A 145 -37.78 5.39 19.23
CA THR A 145 -38.78 6.39 18.85
C THR A 145 -40.04 5.75 18.26
N ALA A 146 -39.92 4.72 17.45
CA ALA A 146 -41.02 3.95 16.90
C ALA A 146 -41.87 3.29 18.04
N ASN A 147 -41.17 2.69 19.02
CA ASN A 147 -41.81 2.07 20.17
C ASN A 147 -42.48 3.10 21.12
N ALA A 148 -41.95 4.33 21.18
CA ALA A 148 -42.48 5.41 21.98
C ALA A 148 -43.65 6.14 21.30
N GLY A 149 -44.00 5.81 20.04
CA GLY A 149 -45.10 6.42 19.31
C GLY A 149 -44.83 7.83 18.81
N ILE A 150 -43.52 8.20 18.66
CA ILE A 150 -43.14 9.55 18.20
C ILE A 150 -42.88 9.54 16.67
#